data_154ad5b99b2e28ab32342a3c3bc98455
#
_entry.id   154ad5b99b2e28ab32342a3c3bc98455
#
_cell.length_a   1.000
_cell.length_b   1.000
_cell.length_c   1.000
_cell.angle_alpha   90.00
_cell.angle_beta   90.00
_cell.angle_gamma   90.00
#
_symmetry.space_group_name_H-M   'P 1'
#
loop_
_entity.id
_entity.type
_entity.pdbx_description
1 polymer ?
#
loop_
_entity_poly.entity_id
_entity_poly.type
_entity_poly.pdbx_seq_one_letter_code
_entity_poly.pdbx_strand_id
1 'polypeptide(L)'
;SDLASGINVFATFIQAFLDLVDRALVSLADPWNAGIILQVLAIGGVINLVAKMGGAKAIAEALAKRAKSAKGTQLITWFLGLLVFFDDYANSLIVGPMMRPVADKMKISREKLAFIIDATAAPVAGLAIISTWIGLEVGLIHDAFESISIDVDAFGIFLNTIPFRFYNILILAF
;
A
#
# COMPACT_ATOMS: atom_id res chain seq x y z
N SER A 1 31.37 -10.55 19.41
CA SER A 1 32.69 -10.98 19.90
C SER A 1 33.84 -10.47 19.05
N ASP A 2 33.62 -9.92 17.87
CA ASP A 2 34.65 -9.53 16.90
C ASP A 2 35.25 -8.13 17.15
N LEU A 3 34.62 -7.32 17.98
CA LEU A 3 35.18 -6.03 18.42
C LEU A 3 36.40 -6.14 19.33
N ALA A 4 36.66 -7.31 19.88
CA ALA A 4 37.82 -7.58 20.74
C ALA A 4 39.12 -8.00 19.98
N SER A 5 39.03 -8.24 18.67
CA SER A 5 40.14 -8.78 17.85
C SER A 5 40.88 -7.75 16.99
N GLY A 6 40.77 -6.45 17.29
CA GLY A 6 41.52 -5.39 16.58
C GLY A 6 41.15 -5.19 15.12
N ILE A 7 39.94 -5.63 14.71
CA ILE A 7 39.43 -5.46 13.36
C ILE A 7 39.20 -3.97 13.13
N ASN A 8 39.75 -3.44 12.06
CA ASN A 8 39.60 -2.05 11.65
C ASN A 8 38.12 -1.76 11.42
N VAL A 9 37.52 -0.88 12.23
CA VAL A 9 36.09 -0.53 12.17
C VAL A 9 35.67 -0.15 10.75
N PHE A 10 36.55 0.49 10.00
CA PHE A 10 36.33 0.85 8.60
C PHE A 10 36.22 -0.38 7.68
N ALA A 11 37.08 -1.39 7.88
CA ALA A 11 36.99 -2.63 7.11
C ALA A 11 35.72 -3.41 7.43
N THR A 12 35.29 -3.43 8.70
CA THR A 12 34.01 -4.04 9.11
C THR A 12 32.82 -3.34 8.48
N PHE A 13 32.85 -2.01 8.38
CA PHE A 13 31.78 -1.23 7.72
C PHE A 13 31.70 -1.53 6.21
N ILE A 14 32.86 -1.58 5.52
CA ILE A 14 32.92 -1.95 4.11
C ILE A 14 32.40 -3.37 3.91
N GLN A 15 32.84 -4.32 4.73
CA GLN A 15 32.37 -5.70 4.64
C GLN A 15 30.83 -5.79 4.83
N ALA A 16 30.29 -5.12 5.84
CA ALA A 16 28.85 -5.09 6.08
C ALA A 16 28.07 -4.49 4.88
N PHE A 17 28.65 -3.48 4.23
CA PHE A 17 28.04 -2.90 3.02
C PHE A 17 28.08 -3.89 1.84
N LEU A 18 29.21 -4.56 1.62
CA LEU A 18 29.34 -5.58 0.57
C LEU A 18 28.38 -6.75 0.81
N ASP A 19 28.27 -7.21 2.04
CA ASP A 19 27.34 -8.27 2.44
C ASP A 19 25.88 -7.85 2.21
N LEU A 20 25.54 -6.58 2.45
CA LEU A 20 24.22 -6.03 2.14
C LEU A 20 23.92 -6.05 0.64
N VAL A 21 24.89 -5.62 -0.18
CA VAL A 21 24.76 -5.63 -1.64
C VAL A 21 24.63 -7.06 -2.17
N ASP A 22 25.45 -7.97 -1.67
CA ASP A 22 25.38 -9.38 -2.06
C ASP A 22 24.02 -10.00 -1.71
N ARG A 23 23.54 -9.79 -0.49
CA ARG A 23 22.21 -10.24 -0.06
C ARG A 23 21.10 -9.65 -0.94
N ALA A 24 21.19 -8.36 -1.29
CA ALA A 24 20.22 -7.73 -2.18
C ALA A 24 20.23 -8.37 -3.58
N LEU A 25 21.42 -8.64 -4.14
CA LEU A 25 21.55 -9.29 -5.45
C LEU A 25 21.02 -10.73 -5.44
N VAL A 26 21.34 -11.51 -4.39
CA VAL A 26 20.83 -12.88 -4.22
C VAL A 26 19.30 -12.86 -4.10
N SER A 27 18.76 -11.93 -3.30
CA SER A 27 17.31 -11.79 -3.16
C SER A 27 16.61 -11.39 -4.48
N LEU A 28 17.22 -10.51 -5.27
CA LEU A 28 16.68 -10.12 -6.58
C LEU A 28 16.78 -11.26 -7.63
N ALA A 29 17.78 -12.13 -7.51
CA ALA A 29 17.96 -13.28 -8.38
C ALA A 29 17.03 -14.46 -8.05
N ASP A 30 16.42 -14.46 -6.87
CA ASP A 30 15.47 -15.47 -6.47
C ASP A 30 14.20 -15.41 -7.35
N PRO A 31 13.76 -16.51 -7.98
CA PRO A 31 12.62 -16.52 -8.91
C PRO A 31 11.30 -16.05 -8.26
N TRP A 32 11.09 -16.33 -6.98
CA TRP A 32 9.91 -15.91 -6.24
C TRP A 32 9.89 -14.40 -6.03
N ASN A 33 10.97 -13.84 -5.51
CA ASN A 33 11.13 -12.40 -5.30
C ASN A 33 11.08 -11.63 -6.63
N ALA A 34 11.73 -12.15 -7.69
CA ALA A 34 11.66 -11.58 -9.03
C ALA A 34 10.20 -11.57 -9.56
N GLY A 35 9.44 -12.65 -9.30
CA GLY A 35 8.02 -12.74 -9.63
C GLY A 35 7.18 -11.66 -8.93
N ILE A 36 7.39 -11.44 -7.64
CA ILE A 36 6.71 -10.38 -6.88
C ILE A 36 7.04 -9.00 -7.45
N ILE A 37 8.32 -8.73 -7.74
CA ILE A 37 8.75 -7.45 -8.32
C ILE A 37 8.06 -7.21 -9.67
N LEU A 38 8.04 -8.20 -10.55
CA LEU A 38 7.36 -8.11 -11.85
C LEU A 38 5.86 -7.90 -11.68
N GLN A 39 5.23 -8.58 -10.73
CA GLN A 39 3.81 -8.41 -10.41
C GLN A 39 3.51 -6.98 -9.96
N VAL A 40 4.30 -6.43 -9.03
CA VAL A 40 4.13 -5.05 -8.53
C VAL A 40 4.32 -4.05 -9.66
N LEU A 41 5.33 -4.22 -10.51
CA LEU A 41 5.55 -3.37 -11.68
C LEU A 41 4.40 -3.45 -12.69
N ALA A 42 3.87 -4.64 -12.96
CA ALA A 42 2.73 -4.84 -13.84
C ALA A 42 1.47 -4.18 -13.29
N ILE A 43 1.16 -4.39 -12.02
CA ILE A 43 0.03 -3.76 -11.32
C ILE A 43 0.20 -2.23 -11.35
N GLY A 44 1.36 -1.70 -10.98
CA GLY A 44 1.66 -0.28 -11.03
C GLY A 44 1.53 0.31 -12.44
N GLY A 45 1.94 -0.43 -13.47
CA GLY A 45 1.74 -0.07 -14.87
C GLY A 45 0.25 0.03 -15.25
N VAL A 46 -0.56 -0.96 -14.88
CA VAL A 46 -2.01 -0.95 -15.10
C VAL A 46 -2.68 0.21 -14.37
N ILE A 47 -2.32 0.43 -13.11
CA ILE A 47 -2.83 1.56 -12.30
C ILE A 47 -2.53 2.89 -12.98
N ASN A 48 -1.28 3.08 -13.45
CA ASN A 48 -0.87 4.30 -14.13
C ASN A 48 -1.66 4.51 -15.45
N LEU A 49 -1.90 3.44 -16.21
CA LEU A 49 -2.74 3.48 -17.40
C LEU A 49 -4.17 3.90 -17.06
N VAL A 50 -4.79 3.27 -16.05
CA VAL A 50 -6.15 3.62 -15.58
C VAL A 50 -6.21 5.08 -15.11
N ALA A 51 -5.21 5.53 -14.36
CA ALA A 51 -5.11 6.94 -13.94
C ALA A 51 -5.00 7.90 -15.13
N LYS A 52 -4.18 7.57 -16.13
CA LYS A 52 -4.03 8.37 -17.37
C LYS A 52 -5.28 8.38 -18.24
N MET A 53 -6.06 7.31 -18.26
CA MET A 53 -7.35 7.25 -18.95
C MET A 53 -8.39 8.22 -18.36
N GLY A 54 -8.14 8.77 -17.18
CA GLY A 54 -8.98 9.78 -16.56
C GLY A 54 -10.30 9.25 -15.97
N GLY A 55 -10.53 7.94 -15.99
CA GLY A 55 -11.77 7.34 -15.50
C GLY A 55 -12.03 7.62 -14.03
N ALA A 56 -11.04 7.37 -13.18
CA ALA A 56 -11.12 7.67 -11.74
C ALA A 56 -11.33 9.17 -11.49
N LYS A 57 -10.64 10.03 -12.26
CA LYS A 57 -10.79 11.48 -12.19
C LYS A 57 -12.20 11.93 -12.59
N ALA A 58 -12.76 11.38 -13.67
CA ALA A 58 -14.11 11.71 -14.13
C ALA A 58 -15.19 11.31 -13.11
N ILE A 59 -15.07 10.12 -12.51
CA ILE A 59 -15.98 9.66 -11.44
C ILE A 59 -15.91 10.60 -10.24
N ALA A 60 -14.72 10.96 -9.82
CA ALA A 60 -14.53 11.81 -8.67
C ALA A 60 -14.98 13.26 -8.92
N GLU A 61 -14.77 13.81 -10.11
CA GLU A 61 -15.32 15.12 -10.48
C GLU A 61 -16.86 15.10 -10.47
N ALA A 62 -17.47 14.02 -10.96
CA ALA A 62 -18.91 13.85 -10.91
C ALA A 62 -19.45 13.77 -9.47
N LEU A 63 -18.77 13.06 -8.59
CA LEU A 63 -19.11 12.97 -7.17
C LEU A 63 -18.82 14.27 -6.41
N ALA A 64 -17.71 14.94 -6.69
CA ALA A 64 -17.37 16.24 -6.11
C ALA A 64 -18.43 17.31 -6.40
N LYS A 65 -19.04 17.30 -7.60
CA LYS A 65 -20.18 18.19 -7.93
C LYS A 65 -21.41 17.97 -7.06
N ARG A 66 -21.56 16.80 -6.45
CA ARG A 66 -22.65 16.46 -5.53
C ARG A 66 -22.38 16.85 -4.08
N ALA A 67 -21.15 17.24 -3.77
CA ALA A 67 -20.75 17.68 -2.44
C ALA A 67 -21.37 19.06 -2.11
N LYS A 68 -22.49 19.06 -1.43
CA LYS A 68 -23.24 20.29 -1.07
C LYS A 68 -23.10 20.67 0.40
N SER A 69 -22.43 19.89 1.20
CA SER A 69 -22.23 20.12 2.64
C SER A 69 -20.89 19.56 3.11
N ALA A 70 -20.39 20.04 4.25
CA ALA A 70 -19.14 19.53 4.83
C ALA A 70 -19.20 18.03 5.11
N LYS A 71 -20.29 17.52 5.69
CA LYS A 71 -20.49 16.09 5.93
C LYS A 71 -20.57 15.29 4.62
N GLY A 72 -21.31 15.79 3.62
CA GLY A 72 -21.39 15.16 2.31
C GLY A 72 -20.04 15.09 1.60
N THR A 73 -19.23 16.13 1.72
CA THR A 73 -17.87 16.16 1.16
C THR A 73 -16.98 15.10 1.82
N GLN A 74 -17.01 14.99 3.15
CA GLN A 74 -16.25 13.97 3.88
C GLN A 74 -16.68 12.56 3.47
N LEU A 75 -17.98 12.30 3.39
CA LEU A 75 -18.50 10.99 2.98
C LEU A 75 -18.12 10.66 1.52
N ILE A 76 -18.17 11.64 0.63
CA ILE A 76 -17.73 11.47 -0.76
C ILE A 76 -16.23 11.18 -0.83
N THR A 77 -15.42 11.89 -0.04
CA THR A 77 -13.98 11.63 0.03
C THR A 77 -13.71 10.20 0.52
N TRP A 78 -14.39 9.77 1.56
CA TRP A 78 -14.30 8.42 2.10
C TRP A 78 -14.69 7.37 1.05
N PHE A 79 -15.80 7.59 0.34
CA PHE A 79 -16.25 6.67 -0.71
C PHE A 79 -15.29 6.60 -1.90
N LEU A 80 -14.68 7.74 -2.26
CA LEU A 80 -13.64 7.79 -3.29
C LEU A 80 -12.39 7.00 -2.87
N GLY A 81 -12.02 7.10 -1.60
CA GLY A 81 -10.94 6.30 -1.04
C GLY A 81 -11.22 4.79 -1.13
N LEU A 82 -12.46 4.35 -0.90
CA LEU A 82 -12.84 2.95 -1.08
C LEU A 82 -12.79 2.51 -2.56
N LEU A 83 -13.05 3.41 -3.50
CA LEU A 83 -12.99 3.08 -4.94
C LEU A 83 -11.55 2.91 -5.45
N VAL A 84 -10.57 3.56 -4.80
CA VAL A 84 -9.15 3.44 -5.15
C VAL A 84 -8.49 2.40 -4.24
N PHE A 85 -9.06 1.20 -4.17
CA PHE A 85 -8.67 0.12 -3.26
C PHE A 85 -7.36 -0.58 -3.62
N PHE A 86 -6.92 -0.45 -4.83
CA PHE A 86 -5.83 -1.23 -5.40
C PHE A 86 -4.44 -0.74 -4.98
N ASP A 87 -4.32 0.53 -4.55
CA ASP A 87 -3.04 1.13 -4.17
C ASP A 87 -3.25 2.38 -3.29
N ASP A 88 -2.53 2.45 -2.17
CA ASP A 88 -2.63 3.52 -1.20
C ASP A 88 -1.99 4.84 -1.68
N TYR A 89 -0.89 4.76 -2.45
CA TYR A 89 -0.28 5.94 -3.07
C TYR A 89 -1.19 6.53 -4.15
N ALA A 90 -1.79 5.67 -4.98
CA ALA A 90 -2.74 6.13 -6.00
C ALA A 90 -3.95 6.82 -5.34
N ASN A 91 -4.46 6.29 -4.23
CA ASN A 91 -5.51 6.93 -3.45
C ASN A 91 -5.10 8.35 -3.04
N SER A 92 -3.97 8.48 -2.35
CA SER A 92 -3.47 9.77 -1.86
C SER A 92 -3.22 10.77 -2.98
N LEU A 93 -2.62 10.33 -4.10
CA LEU A 93 -2.25 11.18 -5.23
C LEU A 93 -3.43 11.58 -6.12
N ILE A 94 -4.50 10.79 -6.16
CA ILE A 94 -5.69 11.07 -6.97
C ILE A 94 -6.75 11.78 -6.13
N VAL A 95 -7.18 11.19 -5.02
CA VAL A 95 -8.28 11.71 -4.20
C VAL A 95 -7.89 12.99 -3.48
N GLY A 96 -6.65 13.06 -2.98
CA GLY A 96 -6.13 14.21 -2.25
C GLY A 96 -6.24 15.53 -3.01
N PRO A 97 -5.51 15.69 -4.12
CA PRO A 97 -5.54 16.92 -4.91
C PRO A 97 -6.93 17.26 -5.45
N MET A 98 -7.73 16.24 -5.76
CA MET A 98 -9.07 16.43 -6.31
C MET A 98 -10.08 16.93 -5.28
N MET A 99 -10.05 16.38 -4.07
CA MET A 99 -10.99 16.78 -3.01
C MET A 99 -10.57 18.04 -2.25
N ARG A 100 -9.30 18.44 -2.37
CA ARG A 100 -8.77 19.63 -1.69
C ARG A 100 -9.56 20.91 -1.99
N PRO A 101 -9.81 21.34 -3.25
CA PRO A 101 -10.58 22.55 -3.53
C PRO A 101 -12.04 22.45 -3.06
N VAL A 102 -12.61 21.26 -3.05
CA VAL A 102 -13.98 21.03 -2.54
C VAL A 102 -14.02 21.14 -1.02
N ALA A 103 -13.03 20.57 -0.33
CA ALA A 103 -12.89 20.66 1.13
C ALA A 103 -12.67 22.11 1.58
N ASP A 104 -11.81 22.87 0.91
CA ASP A 104 -11.55 24.29 1.19
C ASP A 104 -12.86 25.11 1.05
N LYS A 105 -13.62 24.87 -0.03
CA LYS A 105 -14.93 25.53 -0.24
C LYS A 105 -15.96 25.20 0.84
N MET A 106 -15.93 23.98 1.37
CA MET A 106 -16.84 23.52 2.42
C MET A 106 -16.29 23.77 3.84
N LYS A 107 -15.19 24.51 3.97
CA LYS A 107 -14.53 24.85 5.23
C LYS A 107 -14.15 23.62 6.07
N ILE A 108 -13.72 22.55 5.39
CA ILE A 108 -13.15 21.37 6.04
C ILE A 108 -11.64 21.61 6.18
N SER A 109 -11.08 21.36 7.36
CA SER A 109 -9.64 21.52 7.58
C SER A 109 -8.86 20.50 6.73
N ARG A 110 -7.65 20.86 6.34
CA ARG A 110 -6.80 20.01 5.51
C ARG A 110 -6.33 18.77 6.25
N GLU A 111 -6.13 18.89 7.56
CA GLU A 111 -5.80 17.79 8.46
C GLU A 111 -6.92 16.74 8.47
N LYS A 112 -8.19 17.19 8.53
CA LYS A 112 -9.33 16.28 8.46
C LYS A 112 -9.47 15.62 7.11
N LEU A 113 -9.22 16.34 6.03
CA LEU A 113 -9.19 15.77 4.68
C LEU A 113 -8.06 14.73 4.58
N ALA A 114 -6.85 15.07 5.05
CA ALA A 114 -5.72 14.16 5.04
C ALA A 114 -6.02 12.89 5.86
N PHE A 115 -6.62 13.04 7.04
CA PHE A 115 -7.03 11.90 7.87
C PHE A 115 -8.00 10.96 7.12
N ILE A 116 -9.03 11.49 6.45
CA ILE A 116 -9.99 10.65 5.70
C ILE A 116 -9.31 9.90 4.56
N ILE A 117 -8.39 10.56 3.85
CA ILE A 117 -7.65 9.95 2.75
C ILE A 117 -6.73 8.87 3.28
N ASP A 118 -5.97 9.14 4.33
CA ASP A 118 -5.06 8.18 4.97
C ASP A 118 -5.82 6.98 5.54
N ALA A 119 -6.92 7.23 6.24
CA ALA A 119 -7.80 6.19 6.80
C ALA A 119 -8.44 5.28 5.74
N THR A 120 -8.53 5.72 4.49
CA THR A 120 -9.06 4.94 3.36
C THR A 120 -7.99 4.48 2.38
N ALA A 121 -6.72 4.81 2.57
CA ALA A 121 -5.63 4.39 1.71
C ALA A 121 -5.10 3.00 2.11
N ALA A 122 -4.14 2.93 3.00
CA ALA A 122 -3.55 1.67 3.44
C ALA A 122 -4.56 0.67 4.05
N PRO A 123 -5.54 1.08 4.88
CA PRO A 123 -6.53 0.14 5.40
C PRO A 123 -7.36 -0.54 4.32
N VAL A 124 -7.77 0.18 3.29
CA VAL A 124 -8.53 -0.40 2.17
C VAL A 124 -7.65 -1.31 1.33
N ALA A 125 -6.44 -0.87 0.98
CA ALA A 125 -5.48 -1.70 0.23
C ALA A 125 -5.14 -3.00 0.97
N GLY A 126 -5.05 -2.96 2.29
CA GLY A 126 -4.80 -4.14 3.13
C GLY A 126 -5.99 -5.09 3.29
N LEU A 127 -7.23 -4.66 3.00
CA LEU A 127 -8.42 -5.52 2.97
C LEU A 127 -8.74 -6.01 1.56
N ALA A 128 -8.24 -5.34 0.53
CA ALA A 128 -8.53 -5.65 -0.85
C ALA A 128 -7.86 -6.97 -1.27
N ILE A 129 -8.63 -7.81 -1.96
CA ILE A 129 -8.15 -9.09 -2.50
C ILE A 129 -7.20 -8.87 -3.70
N ILE A 130 -7.28 -7.70 -4.32
CA ILE A 130 -6.40 -7.28 -5.42
C ILE A 130 -5.80 -5.93 -5.05
N SER A 131 -4.56 -5.93 -4.61
CA SER A 131 -3.82 -4.71 -4.27
C SER A 131 -2.33 -4.93 -4.46
N THR A 132 -1.54 -3.85 -4.44
CA THR A 132 -0.07 -3.92 -4.47
C THR A 132 0.50 -4.62 -3.23
N TRP A 133 -0.25 -4.65 -2.12
CA TRP A 133 0.18 -5.24 -0.85
C TRP A 133 0.07 -6.76 -0.82
N ILE A 134 -0.87 -7.35 -1.57
CA ILE A 134 -1.13 -8.78 -1.52
C ILE A 134 0.08 -9.61 -1.94
N GLY A 135 0.81 -9.14 -2.95
CA GLY A 135 2.02 -9.84 -3.42
C GLY A 135 3.07 -9.96 -2.33
N LEU A 136 3.32 -8.87 -1.59
CA LEU A 136 4.26 -8.86 -0.48
C LEU A 136 3.77 -9.75 0.67
N GLU A 137 2.52 -9.60 1.10
CA GLU A 137 2.00 -10.33 2.26
C GLU A 137 1.93 -11.83 2.00
N VAL A 138 1.45 -12.25 0.83
CA VAL A 138 1.42 -13.67 0.45
C VAL A 138 2.82 -14.24 0.33
N GLY A 139 3.78 -13.46 -0.20
CA GLY A 139 5.18 -13.84 -0.23
C GLY A 139 5.76 -14.08 1.17
N LEU A 140 5.55 -13.15 2.09
CA LEU A 140 6.02 -13.29 3.48
C LEU A 140 5.40 -14.50 4.19
N ILE A 141 4.12 -14.79 3.94
CA ILE A 141 3.45 -15.99 4.48
C ILE A 141 4.11 -17.24 3.91
N HIS A 142 4.32 -17.29 2.59
CA HIS A 142 4.98 -18.41 1.92
C HIS A 142 6.37 -18.66 2.51
N ASP A 143 7.23 -17.64 2.55
CA ASP A 143 8.61 -17.74 3.06
C ASP A 143 8.65 -18.20 4.52
N ALA A 144 7.71 -17.69 5.35
CA ALA A 144 7.63 -18.09 6.76
C ALA A 144 7.34 -19.59 6.92
N PHE A 145 6.41 -20.15 6.15
CA PHE A 145 6.06 -21.56 6.22
C PHE A 145 7.10 -22.45 5.53
N GLU A 146 7.71 -21.98 4.44
CA GLU A 146 8.82 -22.69 3.78
C GLU A 146 10.02 -22.85 4.72
N SER A 147 10.32 -21.83 5.54
CA SER A 147 11.42 -21.86 6.51
C SER A 147 11.31 -23.00 7.52
N ILE A 148 10.10 -23.49 7.77
CA ILE A 148 9.79 -24.63 8.64
C ILE A 148 9.38 -25.89 7.87
N SER A 149 9.60 -25.89 6.55
CA SER A 149 9.33 -27.02 5.64
C SER A 149 7.86 -27.47 5.65
N ILE A 150 6.92 -26.52 5.80
CA ILE A 150 5.48 -26.77 5.71
C ILE A 150 4.96 -26.12 4.43
N ASP A 151 4.41 -26.94 3.54
CA ASP A 151 3.73 -26.45 2.34
C ASP A 151 2.31 -25.99 2.68
N VAL A 152 1.98 -24.75 2.34
CA VAL A 152 0.68 -24.14 2.65
C VAL A 152 0.14 -23.33 1.46
N ASP A 153 -1.18 -23.22 1.40
CA ASP A 153 -1.83 -22.22 0.57
C ASP A 153 -1.70 -20.82 1.22
N ALA A 154 -0.61 -20.13 0.90
CA ALA A 154 -0.31 -18.81 1.46
C ALA A 154 -1.41 -17.78 1.14
N PHE A 155 -2.03 -17.87 -0.06
CA PHE A 155 -3.14 -17.00 -0.44
C PHE A 155 -4.40 -17.28 0.38
N GLY A 156 -4.73 -18.55 0.58
CA GLY A 156 -5.85 -18.94 1.45
C GLY A 156 -5.66 -18.49 2.89
N ILE A 157 -4.42 -18.57 3.42
CA ILE A 157 -4.08 -18.03 4.75
C ILE A 157 -4.30 -16.52 4.77
N PHE A 158 -3.80 -15.78 3.77
CA PHE A 158 -4.02 -14.34 3.65
C PHE A 158 -5.51 -13.99 3.71
N LEU A 159 -6.36 -14.65 2.92
CA LEU A 159 -7.81 -14.43 2.93
C LEU A 159 -8.43 -14.66 4.31
N ASN A 160 -7.98 -15.69 5.02
CA ASN A 160 -8.45 -16.01 6.37
C ASN A 160 -8.00 -14.98 7.42
N THR A 161 -6.98 -14.16 7.16
CA THR A 161 -6.56 -13.07 8.06
C THR A 161 -7.46 -11.83 7.96
N ILE A 162 -8.14 -11.62 6.83
CA ILE A 162 -8.93 -10.40 6.56
C ILE A 162 -9.93 -10.07 7.68
N PRO A 163 -10.74 -11.02 8.20
CA PRO A 163 -11.69 -10.74 9.27
C PRO A 163 -11.04 -10.30 10.60
N PHE A 164 -9.76 -10.59 10.78
CA PHE A 164 -8.99 -10.27 11.99
C PHE A 164 -8.17 -8.99 11.87
N ARG A 165 -8.24 -8.29 10.75
CA ARG A 165 -7.57 -6.99 10.52
C ARG A 165 -8.37 -5.86 11.18
N PHE A 166 -8.49 -5.93 12.50
CA PHE A 166 -9.35 -5.03 13.28
C PHE A 166 -9.04 -3.55 13.06
N TYR A 167 -7.76 -3.18 12.94
CA TYR A 167 -7.40 -1.81 12.64
C TYR A 167 -8.01 -1.34 11.32
N ASN A 168 -7.82 -2.11 10.25
CA ASN A 168 -8.32 -1.76 8.93
C ASN A 168 -9.84 -1.65 8.90
N ILE A 169 -10.53 -2.57 9.58
CA ILE A 169 -11.99 -2.59 9.64
C ILE A 169 -12.52 -1.42 10.49
N LEU A 170 -11.95 -1.20 11.67
CA LEU A 170 -12.44 -0.19 12.59
C LEU A 170 -12.17 1.23 12.10
N ILE A 171 -11.03 1.49 11.49
CA ILE A 171 -10.70 2.82 10.97
C ILE A 171 -11.64 3.23 9.82
N LEU A 172 -12.13 2.28 9.04
CA LEU A 172 -13.12 2.54 8.00
C LEU A 172 -14.51 2.82 8.54
N ALA A 173 -14.81 2.33 9.74
CA ALA A 173 -16.10 2.57 10.42
C ALA A 173 -16.13 3.90 11.20
N PHE A 174 -14.96 4.46 11.50
CA PHE A 174 -14.81 5.72 12.25
C PHE A 174 -14.93 6.93 11.35
#